data_0099dff5481c2737e3a59099c63df7c1
#
_entry.id   0099dff5481c2737e3a59099c63df7c1
#
_cell.length_a   1.000
_cell.length_b   1.000
_cell.length_c   1.000
_cell.angle_alpha   90.00
_cell.angle_beta   90.00
_cell.angle_gamma   90.00
#
_symmetry.space_group_name_H-M   'P 1'
#
loop_
_entity.id
_entity.type
_entity.pdbx_description
1 polymer ?
#
loop_
_entity_poly.entity_id
_entity_poly.type
_entity_poly.pdbx_seq_one_letter_code
_entity_poly.pdbx_strand_id
1 'polypeptide(L)' 'MTKAELVEQVALKINLTKKQTEVIVNTVFQSITDSLAEGDKVELRGFGSFRI' A
#
# COMPACT_ATOMS: atom_id res chain seq x y z
N MET A 1 -0.84 1.65 -13.77
CA MET A 1 0.04 0.85 -12.88
C MET A 1 -0.78 -0.22 -12.19
N THR A 2 -0.28 -1.45 -12.20
CA THR A 2 -0.92 -2.55 -11.49
C THR A 2 -0.23 -2.76 -10.15
N LYS A 3 -0.88 -3.54 -9.27
CA LYS A 3 -0.26 -3.92 -8.01
C LYS A 3 1.07 -4.66 -8.23
N ALA A 4 1.13 -5.53 -9.24
CA ALA A 4 2.34 -6.27 -9.54
C ALA A 4 3.49 -5.33 -9.93
N GLU A 5 3.21 -4.32 -10.73
CA GLU A 5 4.20 -3.34 -11.12
C GLU A 5 4.67 -2.51 -9.91
N LEU A 6 3.75 -2.16 -9.03
CA LEU A 6 4.07 -1.42 -7.83
C LEU A 6 5.01 -2.24 -6.93
N VAL A 7 4.68 -3.50 -6.71
CA VAL A 7 5.51 -4.41 -5.91
C VAL A 7 6.92 -4.50 -6.48
N GLU A 8 7.02 -4.64 -7.79
CA GLU A 8 8.31 -4.74 -8.46
C GLU A 8 9.16 -3.47 -8.28
N GLN A 9 8.55 -2.31 -8.46
CA GLN A 9 9.26 -1.04 -8.30
C GLN A 9 9.69 -0.80 -6.86
N VAL A 10 8.82 -1.11 -5.91
CA VAL A 10 9.16 -0.95 -4.49
C VAL A 10 10.27 -1.90 -4.09
N ALA A 11 10.21 -3.16 -4.53
CA ALA A 11 11.23 -4.15 -4.22
C ALA A 11 12.62 -3.69 -4.67
N LEU A 12 12.71 -3.07 -5.84
CA LEU A 12 13.97 -2.56 -6.36
C LEU A 12 14.54 -1.42 -5.49
N LYS A 13 13.67 -0.58 -4.97
CA LYS A 13 14.07 0.58 -4.18
C LYS A 13 14.48 0.23 -2.76
N ILE A 14 13.82 -0.76 -2.15
CA ILE A 14 14.08 -1.13 -0.75
C ILE A 14 14.96 -2.35 -0.62
N ASN A 15 15.38 -2.91 -1.74
CA ASN A 15 16.31 -4.04 -1.77
C ASN A 15 15.79 -5.29 -1.05
N LEU A 16 14.50 -5.54 -1.18
CA LEU A 16 13.86 -6.75 -0.66
C LEU A 16 13.43 -7.64 -1.82
N THR A 17 13.13 -8.90 -1.53
CA THR A 17 12.60 -9.80 -2.54
C THR A 17 11.18 -9.36 -2.93
N LYS A 18 10.74 -9.78 -4.12
CA LYS A 18 9.37 -9.49 -4.57
C LYS A 18 8.34 -10.07 -3.60
N LYS A 19 8.61 -11.28 -3.08
CA LYS A 19 7.69 -11.93 -2.15
C LYS A 19 7.57 -11.15 -0.84
N GLN A 20 8.68 -10.72 -0.28
CA GLN A 20 8.68 -9.90 0.94
C GLN A 20 7.96 -8.58 0.71
N THR A 21 8.23 -7.94 -0.42
CA THR A 21 7.60 -6.67 -0.79
C THR A 21 6.10 -6.85 -0.99
N GLU A 22 5.67 -7.95 -1.58
CA GLU A 22 4.25 -8.23 -1.78
C GLU A 22 3.50 -8.30 -0.46
N VAL A 23 4.07 -8.96 0.54
CA VAL A 23 3.47 -9.03 1.87
C VAL A 23 3.32 -7.64 2.47
N ILE A 24 4.35 -6.80 2.35
CA ILE A 24 4.32 -5.44 2.87
C ILE A 24 3.24 -4.62 2.16
N VAL A 25 3.21 -4.65 0.85
CA VAL A 25 2.24 -3.89 0.05
C VAL A 25 0.83 -4.36 0.36
N ASN A 26 0.59 -5.67 0.43
CA ASN A 26 -0.72 -6.20 0.76
C ASN A 26 -1.17 -5.76 2.14
N THR A 27 -0.27 -5.76 3.12
CA THR A 27 -0.60 -5.35 4.49
C THR A 27 -0.99 -3.88 4.54
N VAL A 28 -0.25 -3.02 3.85
CA VAL A 28 -0.55 -1.59 3.81
C VAL A 28 -1.92 -1.34 3.18
N PHE A 29 -2.17 -1.93 2.01
CA PHE A 29 -3.44 -1.73 1.33
C PHE A 29 -4.61 -2.34 2.08
N GLN A 30 -4.40 -3.48 2.73
CA GLN A 30 -5.44 -4.10 3.55
C GLN A 30 -5.83 -3.19 4.71
N SER A 31 -4.84 -2.58 5.36
CA SER A 31 -5.09 -1.64 6.47
C SER A 31 -5.89 -0.43 6.01
N ILE A 32 -5.55 0.12 4.84
CA ILE A 32 -6.28 1.24 4.26
C ILE A 32 -7.73 0.82 3.94
N THR A 33 -7.90 -0.33 3.31
CA THR A 33 -9.22 -0.86 2.95
C THR A 33 -10.09 -1.06 4.19
N ASP A 34 -9.52 -1.63 5.24
CA ASP A 34 -10.24 -1.88 6.49
C ASP A 34 -10.70 -0.56 7.14
N SER A 35 -9.83 0.44 7.15
CA SER A 35 -10.19 1.76 7.71
C SER A 35 -11.31 2.41 6.92
N LEU A 36 -11.24 2.36 5.59
CA LEU A 36 -12.28 2.93 4.73
C LEU A 36 -13.61 2.20 4.88
N ALA A 37 -13.56 0.88 5.07
CA ALA A 37 -14.77 0.07 5.27
C ALA A 37 -15.48 0.41 6.58
N GLU A 38 -14.76 0.92 7.57
CA GLU A 38 -15.33 1.37 8.83
C GLU A 38 -15.86 2.81 8.76
N GLY A 39 -15.82 3.44 7.60
CA GLY A 39 -16.27 4.80 7.41
C GLY A 39 -15.25 5.86 7.81
N ASP A 40 -14.06 5.43 8.11
CA ASP A 40 -12.96 6.33 8.44
C ASP A 40 -12.28 6.85 7.16
N LYS A 41 -11.45 7.85 7.30
CA LYS A 41 -10.60 8.28 6.20
C LYS A 41 -9.14 8.02 6.55
N VAL A 42 -8.32 7.83 5.54
CA VAL A 42 -6.89 7.64 5.73
C VAL A 42 -6.17 8.87 5.20
N GLU A 43 -5.52 9.58 6.08
CA GLU A 43 -4.74 10.76 5.72
C GLU A 43 -3.27 10.45 5.87
N LEU A 44 -2.52 10.58 4.77
CA LEU A 44 -1.08 10.32 4.77
C LEU A 44 -0.37 11.65 4.55
N ARG A 45 0.20 12.17 5.63
CA ARG A 45 0.90 13.45 5.57
C ARG A 45 2.00 13.40 4.50
N GLY A 46 1.96 14.34 3.56
CA GLY A 46 2.90 14.39 2.47
C GLY A 46 2.46 13.66 1.20
N PHE A 47 1.40 12.86 1.27
CA PHE A 47 0.90 12.10 0.12
C PHE A 47 -0.54 12.44 -0.27
N GLY A 48 -1.37 12.75 0.70
CA GLY A 48 -2.76 13.03 0.45
C GLY A 48 -3.67 12.29 1.41
N SER A 49 -4.94 12.13 1.03
CA SER A 49 -5.91 11.42 1.85
C SER A 49 -6.72 10.46 1.00
N PHE A 50 -7.17 9.39 1.64
CA PHE A 50 -8.02 8.37 1.02
C PHE A 50 -9.35 8.34 1.76
N ARG A 51 -10.45 8.36 1.00
CA ARG A 51 -11.79 8.30 1.58
C ARG A 51 -12.79 7.86 0.51
N ILE A 52 -13.91 7.39 0.97
CA ILE A 52 -15.01 6.99 0.10
C ILE A 52 -15.91 8.19 -0.20
#